data_ee6aa0fde572adf03622bb62b61caf08
#
_entry.id   ee6aa0fde572adf03622bb62b61caf08
#
_cell.length_a   1.000
_cell.length_b   1.000
_cell.length_c   1.000
_cell.angle_alpha   90.00
_cell.angle_beta   90.00
_cell.angle_gamma   90.00
#
_symmetry.space_group_name_H-M   'P 1'
#
loop_
_entity.id
_entity.type
_entity.pdbx_description
1 polymer ?
#
loop_
_entity_poly.entity_id
_entity_poly.type
_entity_poly.pdbx_seq_one_letter_code
_entity_poly.pdbx_strand_id
1 'polypeptide(L)'
;MPNANMVHAIGEVYLGERWVQMDTYVADKMLEVKAAQLLVQQGLVAGYGIHLDGAREWDALHDAYGQSALSDPSSLPLQDWGVAHDPEQFYAAATDPSLKMGWTTRVKWMLAAGLVNRRTQWVRMQNIKKAA
;
A
#
# COMPACT_ATOMS: atom_id res chain seq x y z
N MET A 1 5.05 -9.99 -17.83
CA MET A 1 4.17 -10.67 -16.88
C MET A 1 2.81 -10.00 -16.98
N PRO A 2 1.69 -10.70 -17.05
CA PRO A 2 0.39 -10.04 -17.01
C PRO A 2 0.29 -9.26 -15.70
N ASN A 3 -0.14 -8.00 -15.78
CA ASN A 3 -0.45 -7.18 -14.61
C ASN A 3 -1.54 -7.91 -13.82
N ALA A 4 -1.13 -8.60 -12.76
CA ALA A 4 -2.09 -9.15 -11.83
C ALA A 4 -2.71 -7.94 -11.10
N ASN A 5 -3.99 -7.69 -11.31
CA ASN A 5 -4.73 -6.72 -10.53
C ASN A 5 -4.59 -7.13 -9.05
N MET A 6 -4.06 -6.25 -8.25
CA MET A 6 -3.87 -6.46 -6.83
C MET A 6 -4.94 -5.68 -6.10
N VAL A 7 -5.69 -6.35 -5.23
CA VAL A 7 -6.62 -5.67 -4.33
C VAL A 7 -5.81 -5.11 -3.17
N HIS A 8 -5.96 -3.82 -2.93
CA HIS A 8 -5.32 -3.13 -1.83
C HIS A 8 -6.40 -2.61 -0.86
N ALA A 9 -6.19 -2.85 0.43
CA ALA A 9 -7.06 -2.32 1.46
C ALA A 9 -6.57 -0.93 1.89
N ILE A 10 -7.47 0.03 1.85
CA ILE A 10 -7.25 1.42 2.26
C ILE A 10 -8.12 1.67 3.50
N GLY A 11 -7.57 2.35 4.50
CA GLY A 11 -8.35 2.78 5.66
C GLY A 11 -9.18 4.01 5.34
N GLU A 12 -10.39 4.06 5.87
CA GLU A 12 -11.25 5.24 5.80
C GLU A 12 -11.58 5.76 7.19
N VAL A 13 -11.49 7.06 7.38
CA VAL A 13 -11.80 7.75 8.63
C VAL A 13 -12.77 8.89 8.36
N TYR A 14 -13.82 8.99 9.17
CA TYR A 14 -14.79 10.09 9.07
C TYR A 14 -14.30 11.29 9.86
N LEU A 15 -13.90 12.35 9.17
CA LEU A 15 -13.36 13.57 9.75
C LEU A 15 -13.96 14.79 9.06
N GLY A 16 -14.32 15.82 9.84
CA GLY A 16 -14.80 17.08 9.29
C GLY A 16 -15.97 16.94 8.32
N GLU A 17 -16.94 16.07 8.64
CA GLU A 17 -18.16 15.79 7.87
C GLU A 17 -17.94 15.06 6.54
N ARG A 18 -16.76 14.46 6.32
CA ARG A 18 -16.45 13.65 5.15
C ARG A 18 -15.62 12.42 5.49
N TRP A 19 -15.68 11.41 4.63
CA TRP A 19 -14.74 10.28 4.67
C TRP A 19 -13.42 10.68 4.01
N VAL A 20 -12.33 10.35 4.67
CA VAL A 20 -10.95 10.57 4.19
C VAL A 20 -10.27 9.21 4.11
N GLN A 21 -9.67 8.91 2.97
CA GLN A 21 -8.98 7.64 2.72
C GLN A 21 -7.50 7.75 3.03
N MET A 22 -6.95 6.71 3.64
CA MET A 22 -5.54 6.66 4.03
C MET A 22 -4.94 5.29 3.74
N ASP A 23 -3.81 5.30 3.06
CA ASP A 23 -2.96 4.13 2.90
C ASP A 23 -2.22 3.83 4.21
N THR A 24 -2.07 2.54 4.54
CA THR A 24 -1.39 2.09 5.76
C THR A 24 0.07 2.50 5.84
N TYR A 25 0.75 2.72 4.71
CA TYR A 25 2.14 3.19 4.69
C TYR A 25 2.31 4.63 5.20
N VAL A 26 1.31 5.46 4.99
CA VAL A 26 1.29 6.85 5.49
C VAL A 26 1.26 6.90 7.03
N ALA A 27 0.78 5.84 7.67
CA ALA A 27 0.74 5.74 9.13
C ALA A 27 2.08 5.31 9.77
N ASP A 28 2.98 4.67 9.02
CA ASP A 28 4.32 4.25 9.49
C ASP A 28 5.42 5.15 8.93
N LYS A 29 5.52 6.36 9.48
CA LYS A 29 6.48 7.38 9.04
C LYS A 29 7.94 6.91 9.04
N MET A 30 8.33 6.06 9.97
CA MET A 30 9.71 5.53 10.03
C MET A 30 10.00 4.59 8.89
N LEU A 31 9.05 3.72 8.56
CA LEU A 31 9.17 2.80 7.44
C LEU A 31 9.19 3.57 6.12
N GLU A 32 8.29 4.52 5.96
CA GLU A 32 8.16 5.36 4.78
C GLU A 32 9.45 6.14 4.49
N VAL A 33 10.00 6.85 5.48
CA VAL A 33 11.25 7.61 5.32
C VAL A 33 12.41 6.71 4.90
N LYS A 34 12.56 5.55 5.52
CA LYS A 34 13.62 4.60 5.17
C LYS A 34 13.42 4.00 3.77
N ALA A 35 12.19 3.68 3.41
CA ALA A 35 11.87 3.19 2.08
C ALA A 35 12.18 4.24 1.01
N ALA A 36 11.79 5.49 1.21
CA ALA A 36 12.09 6.59 0.29
C ALA A 36 13.60 6.79 0.10
N GLN A 37 14.37 6.75 1.17
CA GLN A 37 15.82 6.88 1.08
C GLN A 37 16.48 5.72 0.32
N LEU A 38 15.99 4.50 0.52
CA LEU A 38 16.47 3.34 -0.26
C LEU A 38 16.13 3.46 -1.75
N LEU A 39 14.93 3.95 -2.08
CA LEU A 39 14.54 4.20 -3.47
C LEU A 39 15.46 5.21 -4.14
N VAL A 40 15.73 6.33 -3.47
CA VAL A 40 16.68 7.36 -3.97
C VAL A 40 18.07 6.77 -4.18
N GLN A 41 18.59 5.99 -3.22
CA GLN A 41 19.91 5.35 -3.34
C GLN A 41 19.97 4.36 -4.51
N GLN A 42 18.86 3.71 -4.84
CA GLN A 42 18.77 2.74 -5.93
C GLN A 42 18.39 3.37 -7.29
N GLY A 43 18.12 4.67 -7.33
CA GLY A 43 17.64 5.35 -8.53
C GLY A 43 16.25 4.90 -8.97
N LEU A 44 15.43 4.46 -8.02
CA LEU A 44 14.06 3.99 -8.26
C LEU A 44 13.05 5.04 -7.79
N VAL A 45 11.92 5.15 -8.47
CA VAL A 45 10.83 6.08 -8.11
C VAL A 45 9.73 5.41 -7.29
N ALA A 46 9.60 4.09 -7.38
CA ALA A 46 8.60 3.33 -6.64
C ALA A 46 9.15 1.98 -6.15
N GLY A 47 8.63 1.49 -5.05
CA GLY A 47 8.99 0.23 -4.43
C GLY A 47 8.77 0.26 -2.92
N TYR A 48 8.96 -0.88 -2.26
CA TYR A 48 8.76 -1.03 -0.82
C TYR A 48 7.37 -0.57 -0.32
N GLY A 49 6.37 -0.55 -1.21
CA GLY A 49 5.00 -0.12 -0.91
C GLY A 49 4.77 1.39 -0.95
N ILE A 50 5.71 2.17 -1.48
CA ILE A 50 5.58 3.62 -1.63
C ILE A 50 6.00 4.09 -3.03
N HIS A 51 5.60 5.31 -3.38
CA HIS A 51 6.09 6.09 -4.51
C HIS A 51 6.76 7.37 -4.00
N LEU A 52 7.90 7.80 -4.60
CA LEU A 52 8.61 9.01 -4.15
C LEU A 52 7.76 10.28 -4.30
N ASP A 53 6.85 10.29 -5.26
CA ASP A 53 5.86 11.34 -5.49
C ASP A 53 4.49 11.01 -4.86
N GLY A 54 4.43 10.06 -3.92
CA GLY A 54 3.21 9.72 -3.20
C GLY A 54 2.93 10.66 -2.03
N ALA A 55 1.69 10.64 -1.54
CA ALA A 55 1.33 11.35 -0.32
C ALA A 55 2.00 10.67 0.89
N ARG A 56 3.09 11.23 1.38
CA ARG A 56 3.91 10.67 2.46
C ARG A 56 3.55 11.19 3.84
N GLU A 57 2.75 12.22 3.89
CA GLU A 57 2.22 12.77 5.14
C GLU A 57 0.71 12.90 5.02
N TRP A 58 0.02 12.48 6.07
CA TRP A 58 -1.42 12.62 6.13
C TRP A 58 -1.77 13.84 7.01
N ASP A 59 -2.47 14.78 6.44
CA ASP A 59 -2.90 16.02 7.09
C ASP A 59 -4.28 15.91 7.76
N ALA A 60 -4.90 14.73 7.73
CA ALA A 60 -6.25 14.46 8.19
C ALA A 60 -7.36 15.25 7.45
N LEU A 61 -7.03 15.91 6.36
CA LEU A 61 -7.96 16.71 5.56
C LEU A 61 -8.15 16.15 4.15
N HIS A 62 -7.11 15.53 3.58
CA HIS A 62 -7.11 15.01 2.22
C HIS A 62 -6.81 13.51 2.20
N ASP A 63 -7.23 12.84 1.13
CA ASP A 63 -6.87 11.46 0.88
C ASP A 63 -5.36 11.33 0.71
N ALA A 64 -4.78 10.23 1.23
CA ALA A 64 -3.35 10.02 1.21
C ALA A 64 -3.01 8.61 0.69
N TYR A 65 -2.44 8.54 -0.50
CA TYR A 65 -2.03 7.31 -1.17
C TYR A 65 -0.50 7.26 -1.31
N GLY A 66 0.16 6.60 -0.35
CA GLY A 66 1.61 6.49 -0.33
C GLY A 66 2.20 5.69 -1.49
N GLN A 67 1.42 4.78 -2.07
CA GLN A 67 1.87 3.90 -3.17
C GLN A 67 1.65 4.48 -4.56
N SER A 68 0.86 5.54 -4.69
CA SER A 68 0.47 6.14 -5.96
C SER A 68 1.22 7.44 -6.20
N ALA A 69 1.60 7.71 -7.44
CA ALA A 69 2.18 8.99 -7.82
C ALA A 69 1.09 10.07 -7.85
N LEU A 70 1.29 11.17 -7.14
CA LEU A 70 0.36 12.30 -7.16
C LEU A 70 0.32 13.00 -8.52
N SER A 71 1.43 12.96 -9.25
CA SER A 71 1.57 13.53 -10.60
C SER A 71 0.96 12.66 -11.69
N ASP A 72 0.65 11.39 -11.40
CA ASP A 72 0.09 10.44 -12.38
C ASP A 72 -1.25 9.85 -11.89
N PRO A 73 -2.39 10.42 -12.31
CA PRO A 73 -3.69 9.91 -11.94
C PRO A 73 -3.95 8.46 -12.33
N SER A 74 -3.22 7.92 -13.32
CA SER A 74 -3.38 6.52 -13.73
C SER A 74 -2.79 5.54 -12.70
N SER A 75 -1.98 6.02 -11.77
CA SER A 75 -1.42 5.23 -10.67
C SER A 75 -2.39 5.08 -9.49
N LEU A 76 -3.47 5.84 -9.47
CA LEU A 76 -4.52 5.73 -8.45
C LEU A 76 -5.32 4.43 -8.59
N PRO A 77 -6.04 3.98 -7.55
CA PRO A 77 -6.88 2.80 -7.63
C PRO A 77 -7.85 2.87 -8.81
N LEU A 78 -7.84 1.84 -9.66
CA LEU A 78 -8.64 1.78 -10.88
C LEU A 78 -10.11 1.44 -10.61
N GLN A 79 -10.39 0.79 -9.49
CA GLN A 79 -11.73 0.30 -9.15
C GLN A 79 -11.92 0.29 -7.65
N ASP A 80 -13.00 0.93 -7.21
CA ASP A 80 -13.50 0.84 -5.84
C ASP A 80 -14.42 -0.38 -5.71
N TRP A 81 -14.10 -1.26 -4.76
CA TRP A 81 -14.87 -2.46 -4.45
C TRP A 81 -15.81 -2.26 -3.26
N GLY A 82 -15.89 -1.05 -2.74
CA GLY A 82 -16.69 -0.70 -1.58
C GLY A 82 -15.99 -0.97 -0.24
N VAL A 83 -16.73 -0.74 0.82
CA VAL A 83 -16.26 -0.83 2.21
C VAL A 83 -16.67 -2.18 2.81
N ALA A 84 -15.75 -2.80 3.53
CA ALA A 84 -16.02 -3.99 4.31
C ALA A 84 -15.38 -3.87 5.69
N HIS A 85 -16.09 -4.30 6.71
CA HIS A 85 -15.57 -4.30 8.09
C HIS A 85 -14.63 -5.47 8.38
N ASP A 86 -14.71 -6.52 7.54
CA ASP A 86 -13.96 -7.74 7.66
C ASP A 86 -13.49 -8.22 6.28
N PRO A 87 -12.18 -8.39 6.07
CA PRO A 87 -11.64 -8.86 4.80
C PRO A 87 -12.19 -10.24 4.40
N GLU A 88 -12.44 -11.14 5.35
CA GLU A 88 -12.95 -12.49 5.04
C GLU A 88 -14.36 -12.41 4.48
N GLN A 89 -15.22 -11.57 5.08
CA GLN A 89 -16.58 -11.32 4.59
C GLN A 89 -16.53 -10.68 3.18
N PHE A 90 -15.64 -9.73 2.97
CA PHE A 90 -15.45 -9.11 1.66
C PHE A 90 -15.17 -10.16 0.58
N TYR A 91 -14.17 -11.01 0.78
CA TYR A 91 -13.80 -12.04 -0.20
C TYR A 91 -14.86 -13.15 -0.35
N ALA A 92 -15.60 -13.46 0.71
CA ALA A 92 -16.70 -14.44 0.65
C ALA A 92 -17.88 -13.91 -0.16
N ALA A 93 -18.18 -12.62 -0.03
CA ALA A 93 -19.28 -11.96 -0.75
C ALA A 93 -18.93 -11.58 -2.18
N ALA A 94 -17.64 -11.55 -2.53
CA ALA A 94 -17.18 -11.14 -3.85
C ALA A 94 -17.74 -12.04 -4.96
N THR A 95 -18.46 -11.43 -5.89
CA THR A 95 -19.01 -12.11 -7.07
C THR A 95 -18.00 -12.22 -8.21
N ASP A 96 -17.03 -11.29 -8.24
CA ASP A 96 -16.01 -11.25 -9.27
C ASP A 96 -15.05 -12.45 -9.13
N PRO A 97 -14.88 -13.26 -10.20
CA PRO A 97 -13.96 -14.40 -10.19
C PRO A 97 -12.50 -14.02 -9.88
N SER A 98 -12.07 -12.80 -10.20
CA SER A 98 -10.70 -12.31 -9.94
C SER A 98 -10.42 -12.14 -8.44
N LEU A 99 -11.45 -11.95 -7.63
CA LEU A 99 -11.37 -11.83 -6.19
C LEU A 99 -11.45 -13.19 -5.46
N LYS A 100 -11.84 -14.26 -6.17
CA LYS A 100 -11.94 -15.60 -5.57
C LYS A 100 -10.56 -16.22 -5.40
N MET A 101 -10.14 -16.34 -4.16
CA MET A 101 -8.88 -16.97 -3.83
C MET A 101 -9.00 -18.49 -3.78
N GLY A 102 -8.52 -19.18 -4.82
CA GLY A 102 -8.32 -20.62 -4.79
C GLY A 102 -7.25 -21.05 -3.77
N TRP A 103 -7.23 -22.33 -3.39
CA TRP A 103 -6.27 -22.87 -2.42
C TRP A 103 -4.80 -22.59 -2.81
N THR A 104 -4.45 -22.79 -4.06
CA THR A 104 -3.09 -22.51 -4.56
C THR A 104 -2.71 -21.03 -4.44
N THR A 105 -3.66 -20.14 -4.66
CA THR A 105 -3.47 -18.70 -4.51
C THR A 105 -3.26 -18.33 -3.05
N ARG A 106 -4.02 -18.92 -2.12
CA ARG A 106 -3.83 -18.71 -0.67
C ARG A 106 -2.43 -19.10 -0.21
N VAL A 107 -1.92 -20.26 -0.66
CA VAL A 107 -0.55 -20.70 -0.32
C VAL A 107 0.49 -19.75 -0.89
N LYS A 108 0.35 -19.32 -2.14
CA LYS A 108 1.26 -18.32 -2.75
C LYS A 108 1.27 -17.00 -1.97
N TRP A 109 0.11 -16.51 -1.57
CA TRP A 109 0.01 -15.26 -0.78
C TRP A 109 0.58 -15.41 0.62
N MET A 110 0.42 -16.55 1.27
CA MET A 110 1.01 -16.81 2.57
C MET A 110 2.55 -16.78 2.51
N LEU A 111 3.13 -17.38 1.46
CA LEU A 111 4.57 -17.33 1.22
C LEU A 111 5.03 -15.90 0.87
N ALA A 112 4.29 -15.22 0.01
CA ALA A 112 4.58 -13.84 -0.37
C ALA A 112 4.50 -12.90 0.84
N ALA A 113 3.52 -13.04 1.71
CA ALA A 113 3.40 -12.25 2.94
C ALA A 113 4.63 -12.45 3.86
N GLY A 114 5.14 -13.66 3.98
CA GLY A 114 6.38 -13.94 4.70
C GLY A 114 7.58 -13.20 4.14
N LEU A 115 7.70 -13.14 2.81
CA LEU A 115 8.77 -12.40 2.12
C LEU A 115 8.60 -10.88 2.30
N VAL A 116 7.39 -10.37 2.15
CA VAL A 116 7.07 -8.95 2.36
C VAL A 116 7.39 -8.55 3.80
N ASN A 117 6.97 -9.32 4.79
CA ASN A 117 7.27 -9.05 6.19
C ASN A 117 8.78 -9.03 6.47
N ARG A 118 9.55 -9.99 5.93
CA ARG A 118 11.01 -9.99 6.04
C ARG A 118 11.62 -8.75 5.41
N ARG A 119 11.15 -8.34 4.23
CA ARG A 119 11.62 -7.15 3.53
C ARG A 119 11.30 -5.87 4.31
N THR A 120 10.10 -5.76 4.87
CA THR A 120 9.69 -4.66 5.74
C THR A 120 10.58 -4.57 6.99
N GLN A 121 10.85 -5.69 7.66
CA GLN A 121 11.77 -5.74 8.80
C GLN A 121 13.18 -5.33 8.38
N TRP A 122 13.66 -5.80 7.24
CA TRP A 122 14.96 -5.42 6.71
C TRP A 122 15.05 -3.90 6.48
N VAL A 123 14.03 -3.28 5.87
CA VAL A 123 13.95 -1.82 5.67
C VAL A 123 14.01 -1.09 7.03
N ARG A 124 13.27 -1.56 8.03
CA ARG A 124 13.29 -0.97 9.37
C ARG A 124 14.66 -1.02 10.04
N MET A 125 15.43 -2.07 9.78
CA MET A 125 16.77 -2.26 10.37
C MET A 125 17.86 -1.48 9.65
N GLN A 126 17.61 -0.89 8.47
CA GLN A 126 18.64 -0.13 7.78
C GLN A 126 19.06 1.10 8.62
N ASN A 127 20.36 1.18 8.91
CA ASN A 127 20.96 2.37 9.46
C ASN A 127 21.18 3.37 8.32
N ILE A 128 20.28 4.31 8.20
CA ILE A 128 20.40 5.34 7.18
C ILE A 128 21.34 6.40 7.71
N LYS A 129 22.52 6.51 7.13
CA LYS A 129 23.41 7.65 7.37
C LYS A 129 22.61 8.91 6.96
N LYS A 130 22.40 9.83 7.91
CA LYS A 130 21.87 11.15 7.56
C LYS A 130 22.75 11.69 6.45
N ALA A 131 22.15 12.04 5.32
CA ALA A 131 22.82 12.84 4.32
C ALA A 131 23.21 14.15 5.02
N ALA A 132 24.50 14.41 5.05
CA ALA A 132 25.06 15.63 5.62
C ALA A 132 24.70 16.83 4.73
#